data_b0175051c52150e2f97721ba8f3fc9f3
#
_entry.id   b0175051c52150e2f97721ba8f3fc9f3
#
_cell.length_a   1.000
_cell.length_b   1.000
_cell.length_c   1.000
_cell.angle_alpha   90.00
_cell.angle_beta   90.00
_cell.angle_gamma   90.00
#
_symmetry.space_group_name_H-M   'P 1'
#
loop_
_entity.id
_entity.type
_entity.pdbx_description
1 polymer ?
#
loop_
_entity_poly.entity_id
_entity_poly.type
_entity_poly.pdbx_seq_one_letter_code
_entity_poly.pdbx_strand_id
1 'polypeptide(L)'
;HHSDTIIVGRDPEIQLSRPPSLRRLALNYTGLRNQPVMFWRILLHSVGKVDPDALELVPANERGKVVWEARFSVVVHAAVVVLAVLTQSWLPVLLIGLPTIYGAWLVLFFGTTQHLGLQEDVLDHRANSRTVYMNPIFRFLYLNMNYHVEHHIFPAVPYYRLPDLHAEIKEALPEPSPNCLHAYRE
;
A
#
# COMPACT_ATOMS: atom_id res chain seq x y z
N HIS A 1 -3.39 5.39 -8.78
CA HIS A 1 -2.78 6.19 -7.70
C HIS A 1 -1.75 7.20 -8.26
N HIS A 2 -0.69 6.78 -8.95
CA HIS A 2 0.34 7.71 -9.47
C HIS A 2 -0.17 8.79 -10.45
N SER A 3 -1.28 8.56 -11.13
CA SER A 3 -1.89 9.56 -12.02
C SER A 3 -2.84 10.50 -11.31
N ASP A 4 -3.43 10.05 -10.21
CA ASP A 4 -4.49 10.76 -9.48
C ASP A 4 -4.20 10.79 -7.96
N THR A 5 -2.93 10.96 -7.59
CA THR A 5 -2.46 10.96 -6.19
C THR A 5 -3.25 11.95 -5.33
N ILE A 6 -3.94 11.44 -4.30
CA ILE A 6 -4.79 12.23 -3.39
C ILE A 6 -5.87 13.06 -4.12
N ILE A 7 -6.27 12.65 -5.33
CA ILE A 7 -7.46 13.21 -5.97
C ILE A 7 -8.70 12.52 -5.36
N VAL A 8 -9.48 13.29 -4.63
CA VAL A 8 -10.64 12.77 -3.89
C VAL A 8 -11.68 12.17 -4.82
N GLY A 9 -12.07 10.92 -4.55
CA GLY A 9 -13.00 10.15 -5.39
C GLY A 9 -12.40 9.47 -6.61
N ARG A 10 -11.09 9.65 -6.88
CA ARG A 10 -10.39 9.02 -8.00
C ARG A 10 -9.22 8.15 -7.54
N ASP A 11 -8.54 8.55 -6.46
CA ASP A 11 -7.44 7.79 -5.88
C ASP A 11 -7.97 6.64 -4.98
N PRO A 12 -7.79 5.37 -5.37
CA PRO A 12 -8.25 4.22 -4.58
C PRO A 12 -7.38 3.96 -3.34
N GLU A 13 -6.20 4.57 -3.25
CA GLU A 13 -5.24 4.34 -2.16
C GLU A 13 -5.35 5.34 -1.01
N ILE A 14 -6.34 6.24 -1.02
CA ILE A 14 -6.59 7.15 0.09
C ILE A 14 -6.92 6.34 1.36
N GLN A 15 -5.97 6.29 2.29
CA GLN A 15 -6.04 5.45 3.49
C GLN A 15 -6.93 6.04 4.59
N LEU A 16 -7.08 7.36 4.61
CA LEU A 16 -7.86 8.05 5.63
C LEU A 16 -9.31 8.24 5.19
N SER A 17 -10.25 7.86 6.07
CA SER A 17 -11.66 8.14 5.83
C SER A 17 -11.94 9.63 5.82
N ARG A 18 -12.90 10.04 5.01
CA ARG A 18 -13.39 11.41 4.97
C ARG A 18 -14.85 11.46 5.43
N PRO A 19 -15.18 12.19 6.50
CA PRO A 19 -14.26 12.92 7.38
C PRO A 19 -13.34 12.00 8.19
N PRO A 20 -12.20 12.50 8.67
CA PRO A 20 -11.24 11.71 9.45
C PRO A 20 -11.87 11.09 10.71
N SER A 21 -11.56 9.84 11.00
CA SER A 21 -12.06 9.13 12.16
C SER A 21 -10.95 8.34 12.85
N LEU A 22 -10.53 8.78 14.02
CA LEU A 22 -9.50 8.10 14.82
C LEU A 22 -9.87 6.65 15.15
N ARG A 23 -11.17 6.37 15.39
CA ARG A 23 -11.64 5.00 15.62
C ARG A 23 -11.42 4.11 14.39
N ARG A 24 -11.76 4.62 13.20
CA ARG A 24 -11.53 3.88 11.94
C ARG A 24 -10.05 3.69 11.66
N LEU A 25 -9.26 4.73 11.89
CA LEU A 25 -7.81 4.65 11.76
C LEU A 25 -7.22 3.59 12.69
N ALA A 26 -7.57 3.59 13.98
CA ALA A 26 -7.12 2.59 14.94
C ALA A 26 -7.51 1.16 14.53
N LEU A 27 -8.74 0.96 14.02
CA LEU A 27 -9.18 -0.33 13.51
C LEU A 27 -8.40 -0.76 12.24
N ASN A 28 -8.05 0.19 11.38
CA ASN A 28 -7.24 -0.11 10.19
C ASN A 28 -5.82 -0.58 10.57
N TYR A 29 -5.23 0.01 11.62
CA TYR A 29 -3.92 -0.43 12.15
C TYR A 29 -3.91 -1.90 12.59
N THR A 30 -5.02 -2.45 13.02
CA THR A 30 -5.10 -3.87 13.40
C THR A 30 -5.13 -4.82 12.20
N GLY A 31 -5.43 -4.33 10.99
CA GLY A 31 -5.70 -5.16 9.81
C GLY A 31 -7.03 -5.93 9.87
N LEU A 32 -7.64 -6.06 11.05
CA LEU A 32 -8.83 -6.91 11.27
C LEU A 32 -10.08 -6.41 10.54
N ARG A 33 -10.12 -5.15 10.16
CA ARG A 33 -11.24 -4.60 9.39
C ARG A 33 -11.07 -4.79 7.88
N ASN A 34 -9.93 -4.43 7.35
CA ASN A 34 -9.71 -4.36 5.91
C ASN A 34 -9.32 -5.72 5.32
N GLN A 35 -8.51 -6.52 6.02
CA GLN A 35 -8.02 -7.79 5.50
C GLN A 35 -9.13 -8.83 5.22
N PRO A 36 -10.14 -9.03 6.10
CA PRO A 36 -11.26 -9.92 5.78
C PRO A 36 -12.07 -9.46 4.56
N VAL A 37 -12.25 -8.14 4.38
CA VAL A 37 -12.96 -7.58 3.22
C VAL A 37 -12.15 -7.84 1.94
N MET A 38 -10.82 -7.61 1.97
CA MET A 38 -9.94 -7.90 0.84
C MET A 38 -9.95 -9.38 0.48
N PHE A 39 -9.87 -10.26 1.48
CA PHE A 39 -9.95 -11.70 1.26
C PHE A 39 -11.29 -12.12 0.65
N TRP A 40 -12.39 -11.55 1.13
CA TRP A 40 -13.72 -11.77 0.56
C TRP A 40 -13.80 -11.32 -0.90
N ARG A 41 -13.24 -10.15 -1.24
CA ARG A 41 -13.14 -9.68 -2.63
C ARG A 41 -12.36 -10.67 -3.50
N ILE A 42 -11.22 -11.17 -3.02
CA ILE A 42 -10.42 -12.20 -3.72
C ILE A 42 -11.27 -13.45 -4.01
N LEU A 43 -12.06 -13.94 -3.04
CA LEU A 43 -12.96 -15.07 -3.25
C LEU A 43 -14.02 -14.77 -4.32
N LEU A 44 -14.62 -13.59 -4.32
CA LEU A 44 -15.58 -13.19 -5.35
C LEU A 44 -14.94 -13.08 -6.73
N HIS A 45 -13.77 -12.43 -6.83
CA HIS A 45 -13.03 -12.31 -8.08
C HIS A 45 -12.65 -13.69 -8.64
N SER A 46 -12.27 -14.64 -7.80
CA SER A 46 -11.89 -16.01 -8.24
C SER A 46 -13.02 -16.76 -8.93
N VAL A 47 -14.27 -16.45 -8.61
CA VAL A 47 -15.47 -17.00 -9.28
C VAL A 47 -15.99 -16.09 -10.39
N GLY A 48 -15.24 -15.07 -10.78
CA GLY A 48 -15.59 -14.17 -11.88
C GLY A 48 -16.49 -12.99 -11.50
N LYS A 49 -16.80 -12.80 -10.20
CA LYS A 49 -17.56 -11.65 -9.69
C LYS A 49 -16.60 -10.51 -9.32
N VAL A 50 -16.17 -9.77 -10.34
CA VAL A 50 -15.27 -8.63 -10.16
C VAL A 50 -16.08 -7.42 -9.69
N ASP A 51 -15.61 -6.75 -8.65
CA ASP A 51 -16.29 -5.58 -8.07
C ASP A 51 -16.23 -4.33 -8.98
N PRO A 52 -17.17 -3.37 -8.80
CA PRO A 52 -17.23 -2.18 -9.64
C PRO A 52 -15.95 -1.35 -9.64
N ASP A 53 -15.29 -1.21 -8.48
CA ASP A 53 -14.05 -0.42 -8.36
C ASP A 53 -12.97 -1.00 -9.27
N ALA A 54 -12.79 -2.35 -9.26
CA ALA A 54 -11.84 -3.00 -10.15
C ALA A 54 -12.26 -2.94 -11.63
N LEU A 55 -13.56 -2.97 -11.93
CA LEU A 55 -14.06 -2.83 -13.30
C LEU A 55 -13.84 -1.42 -13.89
N GLU A 56 -13.83 -0.40 -13.05
CA GLU A 56 -13.54 0.98 -13.46
C GLU A 56 -12.05 1.18 -13.73
N LEU A 57 -11.18 0.63 -12.88
CA LEU A 57 -9.74 0.81 -12.95
C LEU A 57 -9.05 -0.09 -13.97
N VAL A 58 -9.58 -1.32 -14.21
CA VAL A 58 -8.94 -2.32 -15.05
C VAL A 58 -9.53 -2.34 -16.45
N PRO A 59 -8.71 -2.14 -17.51
CA PRO A 59 -9.16 -2.22 -18.89
C PRO A 59 -9.85 -3.56 -19.21
N ALA A 60 -10.87 -3.53 -20.06
CA ALA A 60 -11.71 -4.70 -20.35
C ALA A 60 -10.92 -5.95 -20.81
N ASN A 61 -9.85 -5.75 -21.60
CA ASN A 61 -8.95 -6.80 -22.06
C ASN A 61 -8.06 -7.40 -20.97
N GLU A 62 -7.91 -6.73 -19.83
CA GLU A 62 -7.08 -7.16 -18.69
C GLU A 62 -7.90 -7.82 -17.56
N ARG A 63 -9.23 -7.70 -17.58
CA ARG A 63 -10.12 -8.22 -16.52
C ARG A 63 -9.98 -9.73 -16.28
N GLY A 64 -9.63 -10.49 -17.32
CA GLY A 64 -9.31 -11.91 -17.18
C GLY A 64 -8.13 -12.18 -16.25
N LYS A 65 -7.14 -11.26 -16.19
CA LYS A 65 -5.97 -11.38 -15.29
C LYS A 65 -6.41 -11.25 -13.84
N VAL A 66 -7.31 -10.33 -13.52
CA VAL A 66 -7.85 -10.16 -12.15
C VAL A 66 -8.45 -11.47 -11.63
N VAL A 67 -9.22 -12.15 -12.47
CA VAL A 67 -9.81 -13.45 -12.11
C VAL A 67 -8.74 -14.53 -11.91
N TRP A 68 -7.73 -14.58 -12.79
CA TRP A 68 -6.65 -15.55 -12.67
C TRP A 68 -5.76 -15.31 -11.45
N GLU A 69 -5.41 -14.07 -11.15
CA GLU A 69 -4.63 -13.69 -9.96
C GLU A 69 -5.40 -14.01 -8.67
N ALA A 70 -6.71 -13.75 -8.66
CA ALA A 70 -7.57 -14.13 -7.55
C ALA A 70 -7.63 -15.66 -7.35
N ARG A 71 -7.75 -16.45 -8.41
CA ARG A 71 -7.69 -17.91 -8.34
C ARG A 71 -6.35 -18.42 -7.83
N PHE A 72 -5.26 -17.85 -8.35
CA PHE A 72 -3.90 -18.19 -7.88
C PHE A 72 -3.76 -17.89 -6.39
N SER A 73 -4.23 -16.72 -5.92
CA SER A 73 -4.23 -16.36 -4.50
C SER A 73 -5.01 -17.35 -3.64
N VAL A 74 -6.22 -17.74 -4.08
CA VAL A 74 -7.05 -18.76 -3.38
C VAL A 74 -6.33 -20.11 -3.31
N VAL A 75 -5.70 -20.54 -4.41
CA VAL A 75 -4.95 -21.80 -4.45
C VAL A 75 -3.77 -21.78 -3.47
N VAL A 76 -3.02 -20.66 -3.42
CA VAL A 76 -1.91 -20.51 -2.49
C VAL A 76 -2.40 -20.58 -1.04
N HIS A 77 -3.47 -19.87 -0.68
CA HIS A 77 -4.00 -19.91 0.68
C HIS A 77 -4.55 -21.30 1.06
N ALA A 78 -5.22 -21.98 0.11
CA ALA A 78 -5.68 -23.37 0.31
C ALA A 78 -4.47 -24.32 0.53
N ALA A 79 -3.41 -24.19 -0.27
CA ALA A 79 -2.21 -24.98 -0.13
C ALA A 79 -1.52 -24.73 1.23
N VAL A 80 -1.51 -23.48 1.73
CA VAL A 80 -0.99 -23.13 3.05
C VAL A 80 -1.77 -23.84 4.16
N VAL A 81 -3.11 -23.88 4.06
CA VAL A 81 -3.94 -24.58 5.03
C VAL A 81 -3.68 -26.09 4.98
N VAL A 82 -3.62 -26.69 3.79
CA VAL A 82 -3.29 -28.11 3.61
C VAL A 82 -1.92 -28.43 4.21
N LEU A 83 -0.92 -27.60 3.93
CA LEU A 83 0.43 -27.79 4.46
C LEU A 83 0.45 -27.70 6.01
N ALA A 84 -0.29 -26.75 6.60
CA ALA A 84 -0.41 -26.63 8.05
C ALA A 84 -1.02 -27.89 8.68
N VAL A 85 -2.05 -28.47 8.05
CA VAL A 85 -2.66 -29.72 8.50
C VAL A 85 -1.70 -30.90 8.35
N LEU A 86 -1.05 -31.05 7.22
CA LEU A 86 -0.12 -32.16 6.94
C LEU A 86 1.10 -32.12 7.88
N THR A 87 1.61 -30.93 8.17
CA THR A 87 2.78 -30.75 9.06
C THR A 87 2.38 -30.64 10.55
N GLN A 88 1.09 -30.62 10.85
CA GLN A 88 0.55 -30.34 12.19
C GLN A 88 1.19 -29.10 12.83
N SER A 89 1.44 -28.08 12.02
CA SER A 89 2.14 -26.86 12.41
C SER A 89 1.38 -25.61 11.92
N TRP A 90 1.30 -24.61 12.78
CA TRP A 90 0.75 -23.28 12.42
C TRP A 90 1.74 -22.41 11.63
N LEU A 91 3.01 -22.80 11.51
CA LEU A 91 4.03 -22.00 10.84
C LEU A 91 3.67 -21.59 9.39
N PRO A 92 3.14 -22.47 8.53
CA PRO A 92 2.74 -22.07 7.18
C PRO A 92 1.68 -20.96 7.19
N VAL A 93 0.70 -21.06 8.08
CA VAL A 93 -0.35 -20.04 8.23
C VAL A 93 0.24 -18.74 8.75
N LEU A 94 1.10 -18.79 9.77
CA LEU A 94 1.73 -17.62 10.36
C LEU A 94 2.66 -16.90 9.36
N LEU A 95 3.44 -17.65 8.57
CA LEU A 95 4.46 -17.04 7.71
C LEU A 95 3.94 -16.63 6.33
N ILE A 96 2.87 -17.24 5.84
CA ILE A 96 2.34 -16.99 4.49
C ILE A 96 0.91 -16.44 4.53
N GLY A 97 0.02 -17.03 5.34
CA GLY A 97 -1.38 -16.66 5.37
C GLY A 97 -1.70 -15.37 6.15
N LEU A 98 -1.00 -15.11 7.25
CA LEU A 98 -1.32 -14.00 8.17
C LEU A 98 -0.42 -12.76 8.12
N PRO A 99 0.69 -12.67 7.34
CA PRO A 99 1.54 -11.48 7.32
C PRO A 99 0.79 -10.19 6.99
N THR A 100 -0.19 -10.27 6.09
CA THR A 100 -1.04 -9.14 5.72
C THR A 100 -1.89 -8.61 6.88
N ILE A 101 -2.23 -9.45 7.85
CA ILE A 101 -2.98 -9.05 9.05
C ILE A 101 -2.05 -8.40 10.06
N TYR A 102 -1.05 -9.15 10.55
CA TYR A 102 -0.17 -8.62 11.61
C TYR A 102 0.85 -7.59 11.10
N GLY A 103 1.09 -7.51 9.79
CA GLY A 103 1.92 -6.48 9.17
C GLY A 103 1.17 -5.21 8.75
N ALA A 104 -0.18 -5.20 8.83
CA ALA A 104 -1.00 -4.07 8.38
C ALA A 104 -0.62 -2.74 9.05
N TRP A 105 -0.23 -2.77 10.32
CA TRP A 105 0.20 -1.57 11.05
C TRP A 105 1.45 -0.93 10.44
N LEU A 106 2.40 -1.72 9.93
CA LEU A 106 3.60 -1.18 9.26
C LEU A 106 3.26 -0.46 7.97
N VAL A 107 2.38 -1.05 7.16
CA VAL A 107 1.90 -0.43 5.91
C VAL A 107 1.24 0.91 6.21
N LEU A 108 0.35 0.94 7.22
CA LEU A 108 -0.30 2.19 7.63
C LEU A 108 0.70 3.19 8.24
N PHE A 109 1.60 2.72 9.12
CA PHE A 109 2.58 3.58 9.76
C PHE A 109 3.47 4.29 8.73
N PHE A 110 4.00 3.57 7.75
CA PHE A 110 4.82 4.19 6.72
C PHE A 110 3.98 4.92 5.68
N GLY A 111 2.88 4.32 5.20
CA GLY A 111 2.05 4.89 4.14
C GLY A 111 1.40 6.22 4.54
N THR A 112 0.99 6.39 5.80
CA THR A 112 0.45 7.67 6.25
C THR A 112 1.50 8.79 6.27
N THR A 113 2.78 8.50 6.42
CA THR A 113 3.82 9.54 6.34
C THR A 113 3.98 10.14 4.95
N GLN A 114 3.51 9.46 3.91
CA GLN A 114 3.73 9.85 2.52
C GLN A 114 2.90 11.06 2.09
N HIS A 115 1.65 11.12 2.55
CA HIS A 115 0.65 12.07 2.03
C HIS A 115 -0.12 12.83 3.10
N LEU A 116 0.00 12.43 4.38
CA LEU A 116 -0.78 13.02 5.47
C LEU A 116 -0.48 14.51 5.62
N GLY A 117 -1.54 15.35 5.66
CA GLY A 117 -1.43 16.78 5.84
C GLY A 117 -0.99 17.58 4.61
N LEU A 118 -0.72 16.92 3.49
CA LEU A 118 -0.35 17.57 2.22
C LEU A 118 -1.59 17.97 1.41
N GLN A 119 -1.36 18.69 0.30
CA GLN A 119 -2.43 19.19 -0.55
C GLN A 119 -3.18 18.06 -1.24
N GLU A 120 -4.51 18.21 -1.31
CA GLU A 120 -5.42 17.30 -2.00
C GLU A 120 -5.86 17.94 -3.33
N ASP A 121 -6.33 17.12 -4.26
CA ASP A 121 -6.86 17.56 -5.56
C ASP A 121 -5.87 18.38 -6.41
N VAL A 122 -4.56 18.09 -6.26
CA VAL A 122 -3.48 18.69 -7.05
C VAL A 122 -2.70 17.61 -7.79
N LEU A 123 -2.25 17.91 -9.02
CA LEU A 123 -1.50 16.96 -9.86
C LEU A 123 0.01 17.04 -9.63
N ASP A 124 0.51 18.06 -8.97
CA ASP A 124 1.94 18.20 -8.68
C ASP A 124 2.34 17.30 -7.49
N HIS A 125 3.09 16.25 -7.76
CA HIS A 125 3.53 15.30 -6.73
C HIS A 125 4.40 15.95 -5.65
N ARG A 126 5.02 17.09 -5.92
CA ARG A 126 5.79 17.85 -4.93
C ARG A 126 4.90 18.51 -3.87
N ALA A 127 3.62 18.72 -4.18
CA ALA A 127 2.65 19.31 -3.27
C ALA A 127 1.82 18.27 -2.50
N ASN A 128 1.66 17.05 -3.05
CA ASN A 128 0.81 16.01 -2.49
C ASN A 128 1.56 14.77 -1.97
N SER A 129 2.88 14.75 -2.10
CA SER A 129 3.73 13.65 -1.63
C SER A 129 4.96 14.19 -0.91
N ARG A 130 5.54 13.43 0.02
CA ARG A 130 6.75 13.83 0.73
C ARG A 130 7.79 12.72 0.81
N THR A 131 9.06 13.12 0.83
CA THR A 131 10.17 12.27 1.21
C THR A 131 10.41 12.39 2.71
N VAL A 132 10.63 11.26 3.39
CA VAL A 132 10.89 11.20 4.83
C VAL A 132 12.21 10.51 5.08
N TYR A 133 13.15 11.16 5.78
CA TYR A 133 14.38 10.48 6.17
C TYR A 133 14.12 9.46 7.26
N MET A 134 14.63 8.26 7.04
CA MET A 134 14.43 7.11 7.90
C MET A 134 15.77 6.43 8.22
N ASN A 135 15.85 5.79 9.38
CA ASN A 135 16.98 4.95 9.74
C ASN A 135 17.10 3.74 8.78
N PRO A 136 18.27 3.08 8.71
CA PRO A 136 18.50 1.97 7.77
C PRO A 136 17.51 0.81 7.93
N ILE A 137 17.05 0.52 9.15
CA ILE A 137 16.08 -0.56 9.42
C ILE A 137 14.72 -0.22 8.79
N PHE A 138 14.22 0.99 9.00
CA PHE A 138 12.95 1.44 8.42
C PHE A 138 13.02 1.54 6.90
N ARG A 139 14.15 2.03 6.36
CA ARG A 139 14.37 2.05 4.92
C ARG A 139 14.34 0.65 4.31
N PHE A 140 14.96 -0.33 4.97
CA PHE A 140 14.94 -1.73 4.55
C PHE A 140 13.52 -2.31 4.61
N LEU A 141 12.82 -2.15 5.73
CA LEU A 141 11.45 -2.65 5.91
C LEU A 141 10.47 -2.01 4.94
N TYR A 142 10.72 -0.76 4.54
CA TYR A 142 9.85 0.00 3.65
C TYR A 142 10.36 0.02 2.20
N LEU A 143 11.39 -0.76 1.88
CA LEU A 143 11.97 -0.88 0.53
C LEU A 143 12.31 0.50 -0.10
N ASN A 144 12.92 1.41 0.67
CA ASN A 144 13.23 2.79 0.27
C ASN A 144 12.02 3.61 -0.23
N MET A 145 10.78 3.15 -0.02
CA MET A 145 9.57 3.90 -0.40
C MET A 145 9.36 5.18 0.43
N ASN A 146 10.25 5.45 1.36
CA ASN A 146 10.37 6.73 2.06
C ASN A 146 10.82 7.89 1.14
N TYR A 147 11.40 7.60 -0.03
CA TYR A 147 11.67 8.55 -1.13
C TYR A 147 10.44 8.63 -2.04
N HIS A 148 9.33 9.10 -1.47
CA HIS A 148 8.02 8.90 -2.11
C HIS A 148 7.71 9.93 -3.19
N VAL A 149 8.19 11.17 -3.06
CA VAL A 149 8.09 12.18 -4.13
C VAL A 149 8.80 11.69 -5.39
N GLU A 150 10.02 11.17 -5.22
CA GLU A 150 10.85 10.61 -6.29
C GLU A 150 10.14 9.45 -6.97
N HIS A 151 9.53 8.57 -6.17
CA HIS A 151 8.77 7.44 -6.69
C HIS A 151 7.56 7.88 -7.51
N HIS A 152 6.80 8.89 -7.06
CA HIS A 152 5.65 9.42 -7.81
C HIS A 152 6.04 10.10 -9.11
N ILE A 153 7.14 10.86 -9.12
CA ILE A 153 7.64 11.56 -10.33
C ILE A 153 8.23 10.54 -11.32
N PHE A 154 8.91 9.51 -10.83
CA PHE A 154 9.60 8.50 -11.64
C PHE A 154 9.22 7.06 -11.23
N PRO A 155 7.96 6.64 -11.41
CA PRO A 155 7.47 5.35 -10.92
C PRO A 155 8.14 4.12 -11.55
N ALA A 156 8.80 4.29 -12.69
CA ALA A 156 9.58 3.24 -13.35
C ALA A 156 10.95 2.98 -12.68
N VAL A 157 11.42 3.87 -11.80
CA VAL A 157 12.69 3.67 -11.10
C VAL A 157 12.49 2.64 -9.97
N PRO A 158 13.26 1.54 -9.96
CA PRO A 158 13.10 0.50 -8.95
C PRO A 158 13.49 1.01 -7.56
N TYR A 159 12.82 0.50 -6.53
CA TYR A 159 12.95 0.94 -5.13
C TYR A 159 14.40 1.00 -4.61
N TYR A 160 15.28 0.12 -5.07
CA TYR A 160 16.68 0.10 -4.63
C TYR A 160 17.53 1.22 -5.26
N ARG A 161 17.01 1.92 -6.30
CA ARG A 161 17.64 3.07 -6.95
C ARG A 161 17.04 4.42 -6.52
N LEU A 162 15.98 4.43 -5.73
CA LEU A 162 15.40 5.68 -5.23
C LEU A 162 16.39 6.55 -4.41
N PRO A 163 17.30 5.99 -3.59
CA PRO A 163 18.32 6.80 -2.92
C PRO A 163 19.27 7.51 -3.88
N ASP A 164 19.66 6.84 -4.99
CA ASP A 164 20.54 7.42 -6.02
C ASP A 164 19.78 8.54 -6.75
N LEU A 165 18.54 8.29 -7.14
CA LEU A 165 17.68 9.29 -7.77
C LEU A 165 17.51 10.52 -6.87
N HIS A 166 17.23 10.32 -5.57
CA HIS A 166 17.13 11.42 -4.62
C HIS A 166 18.40 12.28 -4.60
N ALA A 167 19.57 11.65 -4.58
CA ALA A 167 20.84 12.39 -4.58
C ALA A 167 21.00 13.31 -5.81
N GLU A 168 20.47 12.89 -6.96
CA GLU A 168 20.55 13.64 -8.21
C GLU A 168 19.54 14.80 -8.29
N ILE A 169 18.32 14.63 -7.75
CA ILE A 169 17.22 15.59 -7.99
C ILE A 169 16.77 16.35 -6.74
N LYS A 170 17.31 16.08 -5.55
CA LYS A 170 16.87 16.67 -4.27
C LYS A 170 16.75 18.19 -4.27
N GLU A 171 17.61 18.89 -5.03
CA GLU A 171 17.58 20.36 -5.11
C GLU A 171 16.30 20.90 -5.82
N ALA A 172 15.62 20.04 -6.60
CA ALA A 172 14.37 20.36 -7.29
C ALA A 172 13.11 19.88 -6.53
N LEU A 173 13.30 19.22 -5.38
CA LEU A 173 12.22 18.64 -4.57
C LEU A 173 11.96 19.48 -3.31
N PRO A 174 10.77 19.33 -2.70
CA PRO A 174 10.52 19.89 -1.37
C PRO A 174 11.50 19.34 -0.33
N GLU A 175 11.74 20.13 0.72
CA GLU A 175 12.58 19.71 1.85
C GLU A 175 12.03 18.41 2.45
N PRO A 176 12.85 17.36 2.58
CA PRO A 176 12.40 16.11 3.19
C PRO A 176 12.08 16.26 4.68
N SER A 177 11.03 15.61 5.16
CA SER A 177 10.79 15.51 6.60
C SER A 177 11.95 14.76 7.27
N PRO A 178 12.55 15.30 8.35
CA PRO A 178 13.77 14.76 8.94
C PRO A 178 13.57 13.38 9.60
N ASN A 179 12.34 13.00 9.91
CA ASN A 179 11.98 11.69 10.46
C ASN A 179 10.46 11.46 10.41
N CYS A 180 10.03 10.22 10.69
CA CYS A 180 8.60 9.85 10.70
C CYS A 180 7.78 10.67 11.72
N LEU A 181 8.36 10.97 12.90
CA LEU A 181 7.64 11.73 13.93
C LEU A 181 7.36 13.17 13.48
N HIS A 182 8.28 13.77 12.75
CA HIS A 182 8.08 15.09 12.15
C HIS A 182 6.96 15.04 11.10
N ALA A 183 7.01 14.08 10.20
CA ALA A 183 5.96 13.89 9.18
C ALA A 183 4.54 13.68 9.76
N TYR A 184 4.44 13.15 10.98
CA TYR A 184 3.16 13.01 11.69
C TYR A 184 2.69 14.27 12.42
N ARG A 185 3.54 15.28 12.56
CA ARG A 185 3.21 16.56 13.24
C ARG A 185 2.85 17.68 12.26
N GLU A 186 3.25 17.52 11.01
CA GLU A 186 2.88 18.41 9.91
C GLU A 186 1.43 18.17 9.47
#